data_a35c35b7449bb02da80834ca498bc594
#
_entry.id   a35c35b7449bb02da80834ca498bc594
#
_cell.length_a   1.000
_cell.length_b   1.000
_cell.length_c   1.000
_cell.angle_alpha   90.00
_cell.angle_beta   90.00
_cell.angle_gamma   90.00
#
_symmetry.space_group_name_H-M   'P 1'
#
loop_
_entity.id
_entity.type
_entity.pdbx_description
1 polymer ?
#
loop_
_entity_poly.entity_id
_entity_poly.type
_entity_poly.pdbx_seq_one_letter_code
_entity_poly.pdbx_strand_id
1 'polypeptide(L)'
;VGHLRIADDDVVDRSNLQRQILHTEARIGLPKVASAAVALSALNPRTSVEAVRERVTAANVERLLDGVDVVIDGADNFPARYLLNDACVKLGKPLVYGAVHRFEGQASVFDAGRHRGSAPCYRCLFPEPPPPEAAPNCAEAGVLGVLPGVIGLLQATEAIKLLLGIGDTLRGRLLQFDALAMRFRETRLAADPQCPVC
;
A
#
# COMPACT_ATOMS: atom_id res chain seq x y z
N VAL A 1 -13.13 7.81 8.29
CA VAL A 1 -12.62 8.18 6.96
C VAL A 1 -13.78 8.76 6.16
N GLY A 2 -13.66 10.02 5.73
CA GLY A 2 -14.75 10.71 4.98
C GLY A 2 -14.57 10.61 3.46
N HIS A 3 -13.31 10.50 3.00
CA HIS A 3 -12.96 10.47 1.58
C HIS A 3 -11.92 9.40 1.29
N LEU A 4 -12.11 8.65 0.20
CA LEU A 4 -11.17 7.67 -0.33
C LEU A 4 -10.91 7.97 -1.80
N ARG A 5 -9.65 8.21 -2.17
CA ARG A 5 -9.20 8.24 -3.57
C ARG A 5 -8.56 6.89 -3.89
N ILE A 6 -9.02 6.22 -4.93
CA ILE A 6 -8.52 4.93 -5.39
C ILE A 6 -8.01 5.10 -6.81
N ALA A 7 -6.71 4.88 -7.03
CA ALA A 7 -6.07 4.95 -8.34
C ALA A 7 -5.63 3.57 -8.78
N ASP A 8 -6.12 3.10 -9.93
CA ASP A 8 -5.78 1.82 -10.55
C ASP A 8 -6.21 1.86 -12.02
N ASP A 9 -5.38 1.43 -12.94
CA ASP A 9 -5.67 1.40 -14.39
C ASP A 9 -6.23 0.06 -14.89
N ASP A 10 -6.20 -0.98 -14.05
CA ASP A 10 -6.60 -2.34 -14.39
C ASP A 10 -8.12 -2.53 -14.47
N VAL A 11 -8.49 -3.67 -15.05
CA VAL A 11 -9.84 -4.22 -15.01
C VAL A 11 -9.93 -5.41 -14.06
N VAL A 12 -11.13 -5.72 -13.61
CA VAL A 12 -11.40 -6.91 -12.78
C VAL A 12 -11.17 -8.16 -13.63
N ASP A 13 -10.28 -9.02 -13.19
CA ASP A 13 -10.00 -10.32 -13.77
C ASP A 13 -10.50 -11.46 -12.85
N ARG A 14 -10.90 -12.59 -13.45
CA ARG A 14 -11.36 -13.76 -12.70
C ARG A 14 -10.32 -14.26 -11.69
N SER A 15 -9.05 -14.20 -12.04
CA SER A 15 -7.94 -14.59 -11.15
C SER A 15 -7.79 -13.71 -9.91
N ASN A 16 -8.37 -12.50 -9.93
CA ASN A 16 -8.35 -11.58 -8.79
C ASN A 16 -9.35 -11.98 -7.69
N LEU A 17 -10.46 -12.66 -8.05
CA LEU A 17 -11.58 -12.91 -7.15
C LEU A 17 -11.21 -13.78 -5.94
N GLN A 18 -10.14 -14.55 -6.05
CA GLN A 18 -9.66 -15.38 -4.93
C GLN A 18 -9.09 -14.56 -3.76
N ARG A 19 -8.81 -13.25 -3.94
CA ARG A 19 -8.24 -12.38 -2.90
C ARG A 19 -8.81 -10.97 -2.86
N GLN A 20 -9.38 -10.47 -3.94
CA GLN A 20 -9.90 -9.09 -4.04
C GLN A 20 -11.41 -9.06 -3.78
N ILE A 21 -11.79 -9.12 -2.51
CA ILE A 21 -13.20 -9.25 -2.05
C ILE A 21 -14.12 -8.08 -2.44
N LEU A 22 -13.56 -6.95 -2.89
CA LEU A 22 -14.34 -5.81 -3.42
C LEU A 22 -15.00 -6.12 -4.76
N HIS A 23 -14.51 -7.13 -5.47
CA HIS A 23 -14.95 -7.47 -6.82
C HIS A 23 -15.82 -8.72 -6.82
N THR A 24 -16.67 -8.85 -7.81
CA THR A 24 -17.57 -9.99 -7.98
C THR A 24 -17.51 -10.51 -9.41
N GLU A 25 -17.96 -11.75 -9.63
CA GLU A 25 -18.05 -12.38 -10.95
C GLU A 25 -18.77 -11.48 -11.96
N ALA A 26 -19.87 -10.84 -11.56
CA ALA A 26 -20.66 -9.95 -12.41
C ALA A 26 -19.93 -8.67 -12.84
N ARG A 27 -18.77 -8.40 -12.26
CA ARG A 27 -17.98 -7.17 -12.55
C ARG A 27 -16.68 -7.46 -13.31
N ILE A 28 -16.45 -8.70 -13.73
CA ILE A 28 -15.30 -9.06 -14.58
C ILE A 28 -15.30 -8.19 -15.84
N GLY A 29 -14.14 -7.63 -16.19
CA GLY A 29 -13.94 -6.71 -17.32
C GLY A 29 -14.24 -5.24 -17.02
N LEU A 30 -14.90 -4.91 -15.89
CA LEU A 30 -15.07 -3.51 -15.49
C LEU A 30 -13.78 -2.95 -14.88
N PRO A 31 -13.52 -1.63 -14.98
CA PRO A 31 -12.40 -1.00 -14.27
C PRO A 31 -12.44 -1.32 -12.78
N LYS A 32 -11.30 -1.71 -12.19
CA LYS A 32 -11.21 -2.03 -10.76
C LYS A 32 -11.70 -0.90 -9.88
N VAL A 33 -11.33 0.33 -10.19
CA VAL A 33 -11.74 1.52 -9.43
C VAL A 33 -13.25 1.74 -9.47
N ALA A 34 -13.90 1.51 -10.60
CA ALA A 34 -15.36 1.62 -10.71
C ALA A 34 -16.08 0.52 -9.91
N SER A 35 -15.59 -0.72 -10.01
CA SER A 35 -16.09 -1.85 -9.22
C SER A 35 -15.93 -1.61 -7.72
N ALA A 36 -14.79 -1.09 -7.28
CA ALA A 36 -14.52 -0.73 -5.88
C ALA A 36 -15.47 0.37 -5.39
N ALA A 37 -15.66 1.44 -6.18
CA ALA A 37 -16.55 2.54 -5.82
C ALA A 37 -18.01 2.06 -5.58
N VAL A 38 -18.51 1.18 -6.44
CA VAL A 38 -19.85 0.58 -6.27
C VAL A 38 -19.93 -0.23 -4.97
N ALA A 39 -18.94 -1.07 -4.68
CA ALA A 39 -18.93 -1.89 -3.48
C ALA A 39 -18.85 -1.04 -2.21
N LEU A 40 -17.96 -0.06 -2.17
CA LEU A 40 -17.76 0.80 -1.00
C LEU A 40 -18.95 1.72 -0.74
N SER A 41 -19.57 2.28 -1.79
CA SER A 41 -20.78 3.09 -1.65
C SER A 41 -21.98 2.28 -1.14
N ALA A 42 -22.05 1.00 -1.50
CA ALA A 42 -23.08 0.10 -0.97
C ALA A 42 -22.85 -0.24 0.52
N LEU A 43 -21.58 -0.33 0.96
CA LEU A 43 -21.22 -0.58 2.36
C LEU A 43 -21.47 0.66 3.23
N ASN A 44 -21.04 1.83 2.77
CA ASN A 44 -21.23 3.08 3.52
C ASN A 44 -21.38 4.28 2.56
N PRO A 45 -22.63 4.70 2.29
CA PRO A 45 -22.91 5.81 1.37
C PRO A 45 -22.42 7.18 1.88
N ARG A 46 -22.02 7.29 3.15
CA ARG A 46 -21.46 8.54 3.72
C ARG A 46 -19.96 8.70 3.43
N THR A 47 -19.30 7.68 2.94
CA THR A 47 -17.88 7.75 2.52
C THR A 47 -17.84 8.15 1.04
N SER A 48 -17.24 9.30 0.74
CA SER A 48 -17.00 9.72 -0.64
C SER A 48 -15.88 8.88 -1.24
N VAL A 49 -16.11 8.30 -2.42
CA VAL A 49 -15.13 7.49 -3.14
C VAL A 49 -14.81 8.14 -4.48
N GLU A 50 -13.58 8.58 -4.65
CA GLU A 50 -13.05 9.11 -5.91
C GLU A 50 -12.31 7.98 -6.65
N ALA A 51 -12.90 7.53 -7.75
CA ALA A 51 -12.36 6.46 -8.60
C ALA A 51 -11.52 7.06 -9.73
N VAL A 52 -10.20 6.89 -9.68
CA VAL A 52 -9.26 7.43 -10.68
C VAL A 52 -8.71 6.27 -11.49
N ARG A 53 -9.15 6.14 -12.74
CA ARG A 53 -8.67 5.09 -13.65
C ARG A 53 -7.36 5.52 -14.31
N GLU A 54 -6.29 5.56 -13.55
CA GLU A 54 -4.97 5.93 -14.03
C GLU A 54 -3.90 5.08 -13.35
N ARG A 55 -2.86 4.75 -14.13
CA ARG A 55 -1.61 4.23 -13.58
C ARG A 55 -0.84 5.35 -12.90
N VAL A 56 -0.29 5.08 -11.72
CA VAL A 56 0.58 6.04 -11.03
C VAL A 56 1.90 6.15 -11.79
N THR A 57 2.25 7.38 -12.17
CA THR A 57 3.47 7.73 -12.92
C THR A 57 4.13 8.97 -12.32
N ALA A 58 5.39 9.24 -12.70
CA ALA A 58 6.07 10.46 -12.26
C ALA A 58 5.36 11.75 -12.69
N ALA A 59 4.60 11.71 -13.79
CA ALA A 59 3.87 12.88 -14.29
C ALA A 59 2.59 13.19 -13.52
N ASN A 60 1.98 12.20 -12.83
CA ASN A 60 0.69 12.39 -12.18
C ASN A 60 0.68 12.12 -10.66
N VAL A 61 1.74 11.53 -10.09
CA VAL A 61 1.77 11.13 -8.69
C VAL A 61 1.51 12.30 -7.73
N GLU A 62 2.08 13.48 -7.97
CA GLU A 62 1.86 14.63 -7.09
C GLU A 62 0.39 15.09 -7.12
N ARG A 63 -0.23 15.12 -8.29
CA ARG A 63 -1.67 15.42 -8.42
C ARG A 63 -2.54 14.36 -7.74
N LEU A 64 -2.18 13.10 -7.87
CA LEU A 64 -2.90 12.00 -7.22
C LEU A 64 -2.80 12.05 -5.70
N LEU A 65 -1.73 12.60 -5.15
CA LEU A 65 -1.52 12.75 -3.71
C LEU A 65 -1.98 14.11 -3.16
N ASP A 66 -2.42 15.03 -4.01
CA ASP A 66 -2.90 16.34 -3.57
C ASP A 66 -4.20 16.19 -2.74
N GLY A 67 -4.28 16.93 -1.62
CA GLY A 67 -5.42 16.85 -0.70
C GLY A 67 -5.56 15.54 0.08
N VAL A 68 -4.60 14.61 0.00
CA VAL A 68 -4.61 13.32 0.72
C VAL A 68 -3.83 13.45 2.03
N ASP A 69 -4.36 12.95 3.13
CA ASP A 69 -3.72 12.97 4.45
C ASP A 69 -2.77 11.77 4.67
N VAL A 70 -3.14 10.59 4.16
CA VAL A 70 -2.42 9.32 4.31
C VAL A 70 -2.46 8.57 3.00
N VAL A 71 -1.33 8.01 2.58
CA VAL A 71 -1.22 7.15 1.38
C VAL A 71 -1.11 5.69 1.82
N ILE A 72 -1.90 4.81 1.20
CA ILE A 72 -1.83 3.36 1.42
C ILE A 72 -1.23 2.73 0.16
N ASP A 73 -0.13 2.01 0.32
CA ASP A 73 0.53 1.28 -0.77
C ASP A 73 -0.21 -0.04 -1.03
N GLY A 74 -0.90 -0.11 -2.16
CA GLY A 74 -1.48 -1.33 -2.71
C GLY A 74 -0.76 -1.82 -3.97
N ALA A 75 0.41 -1.26 -4.30
CA ALA A 75 1.15 -1.62 -5.52
C ALA A 75 1.70 -3.04 -5.45
N ASP A 76 1.62 -3.74 -6.57
CA ASP A 76 2.15 -5.09 -6.77
C ASP A 76 3.48 -5.09 -7.56
N ASN A 77 4.04 -3.90 -7.82
CA ASN A 77 5.28 -3.74 -8.57
C ASN A 77 6.23 -2.73 -7.91
N PHE A 78 7.52 -2.96 -8.06
CA PHE A 78 8.55 -2.13 -7.44
C PHE A 78 8.59 -0.70 -8.00
N PRO A 79 8.50 -0.44 -9.32
CA PRO A 79 8.53 0.93 -9.83
C PRO A 79 7.49 1.86 -9.20
N ALA A 80 6.24 1.41 -9.08
CA ALA A 80 5.18 2.19 -8.44
C ALA A 80 5.46 2.41 -6.94
N ARG A 81 5.98 1.41 -6.24
CA ARG A 81 6.29 1.49 -4.81
C ARG A 81 7.41 2.50 -4.52
N TYR A 82 8.51 2.47 -5.29
CA TYR A 82 9.58 3.46 -5.16
C TYR A 82 9.09 4.87 -5.47
N LEU A 83 8.30 5.02 -6.53
CA LEU A 83 7.72 6.31 -6.92
C LEU A 83 6.80 6.87 -5.83
N LEU A 84 5.91 6.05 -5.26
CA LEU A 84 5.04 6.45 -4.16
C LEU A 84 5.84 6.88 -2.93
N ASN A 85 6.88 6.12 -2.55
CA ASN A 85 7.75 6.48 -1.45
C ASN A 85 8.39 7.85 -1.68
N ASP A 86 9.01 8.05 -2.84
CA ASP A 86 9.75 9.29 -3.14
C ASP A 86 8.81 10.50 -3.16
N ALA A 87 7.62 10.35 -3.74
CA ALA A 87 6.59 11.38 -3.73
C ALA A 87 6.06 11.67 -2.32
N CYS A 88 5.84 10.65 -1.50
CA CYS A 88 5.41 10.81 -0.10
C CYS A 88 6.46 11.54 0.74
N VAL A 89 7.74 11.22 0.58
CA VAL A 89 8.84 11.94 1.24
C VAL A 89 8.87 13.40 0.80
N LYS A 90 8.80 13.67 -0.51
CA LYS A 90 8.80 15.03 -1.07
C LYS A 90 7.63 15.87 -0.55
N LEU A 91 6.43 15.29 -0.50
CA LEU A 91 5.19 15.99 -0.15
C LEU A 91 4.89 15.97 1.37
N GLY A 92 5.74 15.37 2.19
CA GLY A 92 5.53 15.25 3.63
C GLY A 92 4.29 14.43 3.99
N LYS A 93 4.01 13.35 3.26
CA LYS A 93 2.86 12.48 3.48
C LYS A 93 3.29 11.12 4.03
N PRO A 94 2.60 10.56 5.05
CA PRO A 94 2.89 9.23 5.52
C PRO A 94 2.45 8.19 4.49
N LEU A 95 3.30 7.21 4.25
CA LEU A 95 3.04 6.05 3.41
C LEU A 95 2.84 4.82 4.29
N VAL A 96 1.64 4.25 4.26
CA VAL A 96 1.34 2.98 4.92
C VAL A 96 1.67 1.85 3.94
N TYR A 97 2.80 1.22 4.18
CA TYR A 97 3.34 0.14 3.36
C TYR A 97 2.71 -1.20 3.69
N GLY A 98 2.40 -1.98 2.67
CA GLY A 98 2.04 -3.38 2.75
C GLY A 98 2.59 -4.18 1.57
N ALA A 99 3.08 -5.37 1.84
CA ALA A 99 3.53 -6.30 0.80
C ALA A 99 3.18 -7.73 1.18
N VAL A 100 2.92 -8.55 0.17
CA VAL A 100 2.67 -9.98 0.33
C VAL A 100 3.49 -10.77 -0.70
N HIS A 101 3.99 -11.91 -0.28
CA HIS A 101 4.69 -12.84 -1.15
C HIS A 101 4.44 -14.27 -0.68
N ARG A 102 3.84 -15.11 -1.54
CA ARG A 102 3.50 -16.50 -1.22
C ARG A 102 2.72 -16.64 0.09
N PHE A 103 3.39 -16.92 1.19
CA PHE A 103 2.83 -17.16 2.53
C PHE A 103 3.26 -16.11 3.55
N GLU A 104 3.99 -15.08 3.13
CA GLU A 104 4.52 -14.04 4.00
C GLU A 104 3.93 -12.68 3.66
N GLY A 105 3.74 -11.88 4.70
CA GLY A 105 3.28 -10.51 4.56
C GLY A 105 4.11 -9.55 5.40
N GLN A 106 4.12 -8.28 4.98
CA GLN A 106 4.84 -7.21 5.67
C GLN A 106 3.97 -5.97 5.75
N ALA A 107 4.11 -5.21 6.84
CA ALA A 107 3.50 -3.89 7.01
C ALA A 107 4.44 -2.95 7.75
N SER A 108 4.43 -1.68 7.39
CA SER A 108 5.19 -0.61 8.03
C SER A 108 4.55 0.75 7.77
N VAL A 109 5.03 1.79 8.43
CA VAL A 109 4.71 3.19 8.15
C VAL A 109 6.00 3.95 7.83
N PHE A 110 6.11 4.46 6.61
CA PHE A 110 7.19 5.33 6.17
C PHE A 110 6.74 6.79 6.23
N ASP A 111 7.34 7.58 7.11
CA ASP A 111 6.94 8.96 7.39
C ASP A 111 8.15 9.92 7.45
N ALA A 112 9.17 9.60 6.68
CA ALA A 112 10.42 10.37 6.64
C ALA A 112 10.21 11.81 6.15
N GLY A 113 9.21 12.06 5.30
CA GLY A 113 8.92 13.41 4.79
C GLY A 113 8.56 14.40 5.91
N ARG A 114 7.87 13.94 6.96
CA ARG A 114 7.51 14.73 8.15
C ARG A 114 8.53 14.62 9.28
N HIS A 115 9.36 13.58 9.28
CA HIS A 115 10.28 13.22 10.36
C HIS A 115 11.69 12.93 9.83
N ARG A 116 12.25 13.88 9.05
CA ARG A 116 13.57 13.76 8.43
C ARG A 116 14.65 13.43 9.46
N GLY A 117 15.51 12.46 9.11
CA GLY A 117 16.62 12.01 9.94
C GLY A 117 16.24 11.16 11.16
N SER A 118 14.93 11.03 11.48
CA SER A 118 14.46 10.22 12.61
C SER A 118 13.55 9.07 12.21
N ALA A 119 12.81 9.19 11.11
CA ALA A 119 12.01 8.11 10.57
C ALA A 119 12.59 7.61 9.24
N PRO A 120 12.62 6.28 9.01
CA PRO A 120 13.06 5.73 7.73
C PRO A 120 12.02 5.97 6.63
N CYS A 121 12.48 5.97 5.38
CA CYS A 121 11.65 5.79 4.21
C CYS A 121 11.81 4.36 3.65
N TYR A 122 11.05 4.01 2.62
CA TYR A 122 11.16 2.70 1.96
C TYR A 122 12.57 2.40 1.45
N ARG A 123 13.29 3.43 0.95
CA ARG A 123 14.67 3.28 0.45
C ARG A 123 15.71 3.07 1.56
N CYS A 124 15.41 3.41 2.81
CA CYS A 124 16.27 3.04 3.92
C CYS A 124 16.28 1.51 4.16
N LEU A 125 15.19 0.83 3.82
CA LEU A 125 15.07 -0.63 3.94
C LEU A 125 15.48 -1.33 2.64
N PHE A 126 15.10 -0.78 1.49
CA PHE A 126 15.38 -1.30 0.15
C PHE A 126 15.98 -0.19 -0.71
N PRO A 127 17.32 0.02 -0.66
CA PRO A 127 17.99 1.13 -1.36
C PRO A 127 17.78 1.10 -2.88
N GLU A 128 17.80 -0.10 -3.46
CA GLU A 128 17.65 -0.33 -4.90
C GLU A 128 16.59 -1.40 -5.18
N PRO A 129 15.87 -1.27 -6.30
CA PRO A 129 14.95 -2.33 -6.72
C PRO A 129 15.73 -3.63 -7.00
N PRO A 130 15.17 -4.79 -6.63
CA PRO A 130 15.79 -6.06 -6.98
C PRO A 130 15.83 -6.21 -8.51
N PRO A 131 16.80 -6.95 -9.05
CA PRO A 131 16.85 -7.24 -10.47
C PRO A 131 15.57 -7.99 -10.89
N PRO A 132 15.07 -7.77 -12.12
CA PRO A 132 13.79 -8.31 -12.58
C PRO A 132 13.63 -9.83 -12.37
N GLU A 133 14.71 -10.59 -12.57
CA GLU A 133 14.75 -12.04 -12.40
C GLU A 133 14.62 -12.49 -10.95
N ALA A 134 14.96 -11.63 -9.99
CA ALA A 134 14.84 -11.92 -8.55
C ALA A 134 13.50 -11.46 -7.95
N ALA A 135 12.64 -10.87 -8.76
CA ALA A 135 11.41 -10.24 -8.32
C ALA A 135 10.20 -10.73 -9.13
N PRO A 136 9.87 -12.04 -9.10
CA PRO A 136 8.67 -12.53 -9.78
C PRO A 136 7.43 -11.81 -9.22
N ASN A 137 6.52 -11.42 -10.11
CA ASN A 137 5.27 -10.79 -9.70
C ASN A 137 4.36 -11.79 -8.95
N CYS A 138 3.35 -11.27 -8.24
CA CYS A 138 2.42 -12.10 -7.45
C CYS A 138 1.64 -13.12 -8.31
N ALA A 139 1.46 -12.87 -9.60
CA ALA A 139 0.78 -13.79 -10.50
C ALA A 139 1.65 -15.00 -10.82
N GLU A 140 2.96 -14.82 -10.91
CA GLU A 140 3.93 -15.89 -11.18
C GLU A 140 4.29 -16.68 -9.91
N ALA A 141 4.52 -15.98 -8.80
CA ALA A 141 4.91 -16.58 -7.52
C ALA A 141 3.75 -17.25 -6.78
N GLY A 142 2.51 -16.85 -7.07
CA GLY A 142 1.34 -17.18 -6.28
C GLY A 142 1.28 -16.43 -4.95
N VAL A 143 0.09 -16.38 -4.36
CA VAL A 143 -0.15 -15.78 -3.03
C VAL A 143 -1.29 -16.52 -2.33
N LEU A 144 -1.13 -16.77 -1.04
CA LEU A 144 -2.22 -17.27 -0.20
C LEU A 144 -3.36 -16.24 -0.16
N GLY A 145 -4.55 -16.57 -0.70
CA GLY A 145 -5.62 -15.61 -1.00
C GLY A 145 -6.14 -14.80 0.18
N VAL A 146 -6.02 -15.32 1.41
CA VAL A 146 -6.41 -14.59 2.64
C VAL A 146 -5.34 -13.59 3.11
N LEU A 147 -4.10 -13.75 2.68
CA LEU A 147 -2.97 -12.96 3.18
C LEU A 147 -3.07 -11.46 2.85
N PRO A 148 -3.47 -11.04 1.63
CA PRO A 148 -3.72 -9.64 1.35
C PRO A 148 -4.80 -9.02 2.25
N GLY A 149 -5.80 -9.81 2.68
CA GLY A 149 -6.80 -9.37 3.65
C GLY A 149 -6.18 -9.06 5.01
N VAL A 150 -5.31 -9.95 5.53
CA VAL A 150 -4.61 -9.74 6.81
C VAL A 150 -3.75 -8.48 6.75
N ILE A 151 -2.90 -8.35 5.72
CA ILE A 151 -2.01 -7.19 5.58
C ILE A 151 -2.79 -5.91 5.32
N GLY A 152 -3.85 -5.95 4.50
CA GLY A 152 -4.72 -4.81 4.23
C GLY A 152 -5.43 -4.29 5.49
N LEU A 153 -5.85 -5.17 6.41
CA LEU A 153 -6.41 -4.78 7.70
C LEU A 153 -5.37 -4.13 8.62
N LEU A 154 -4.12 -4.62 8.61
CA LEU A 154 -3.02 -3.98 9.33
C LEU A 154 -2.74 -2.58 8.75
N GLN A 155 -2.68 -2.44 7.42
CA GLN A 155 -2.54 -1.13 6.77
C GLN A 155 -3.70 -0.19 7.12
N ALA A 156 -4.95 -0.67 7.09
CA ALA A 156 -6.11 0.13 7.47
C ALA A 156 -6.04 0.60 8.94
N THR A 157 -5.58 -0.27 9.84
CA THR A 157 -5.36 0.07 11.25
C THR A 157 -4.32 1.18 11.41
N GLU A 158 -3.18 1.07 10.72
CA GLU A 158 -2.14 2.11 10.74
C GLU A 158 -2.64 3.44 10.16
N ALA A 159 -3.39 3.40 9.05
CA ALA A 159 -3.98 4.60 8.47
C ALA A 159 -4.97 5.29 9.44
N ILE A 160 -5.80 4.53 10.13
CA ILE A 160 -6.74 5.07 11.14
C ILE A 160 -5.97 5.69 12.31
N LYS A 161 -4.92 5.04 12.82
CA LYS A 161 -4.09 5.60 13.90
C LYS A 161 -3.44 6.93 13.46
N LEU A 162 -2.91 7.00 12.25
CA LEU A 162 -2.32 8.21 11.69
C LEU A 162 -3.35 9.34 11.57
N LEU A 163 -4.55 9.05 11.07
CA LEU A 163 -5.62 10.04 10.90
C LEU A 163 -6.17 10.57 12.21
N LEU A 164 -6.22 9.73 13.25
CA LEU A 164 -6.75 10.10 14.56
C LEU A 164 -5.66 10.60 15.52
N GLY A 165 -4.38 10.43 15.20
CA GLY A 165 -3.27 10.77 16.08
C GLY A 165 -3.24 9.94 17.38
N ILE A 166 -3.61 8.65 17.30
CA ILE A 166 -3.72 7.75 18.47
C ILE A 166 -2.80 6.54 18.34
N GLY A 167 -2.41 6.01 19.51
CA GLY A 167 -1.61 4.77 19.62
C GLY A 167 -0.22 4.89 19.00
N ASP A 168 0.53 3.79 19.05
CA ASP A 168 1.87 3.69 18.47
C ASP A 168 1.79 3.13 17.06
N THR A 169 2.18 3.93 16.05
CA THR A 169 2.23 3.47 14.66
C THR A 169 3.45 2.60 14.38
N LEU A 170 3.43 1.89 13.26
CA LEU A 170 4.59 1.11 12.77
C LEU A 170 5.71 2.00 12.18
N ARG A 171 5.77 3.29 12.49
CA ARG A 171 6.87 4.15 12.09
C ARG A 171 8.19 3.67 12.73
N GLY A 172 9.19 3.41 11.89
CA GLY A 172 10.47 2.85 12.34
C GLY A 172 10.40 1.38 12.77
N ARG A 173 9.34 0.66 12.37
CA ARG A 173 9.13 -0.75 12.65
C ARG A 173 8.62 -1.47 11.42
N LEU A 174 9.15 -2.65 11.14
CA LEU A 174 8.63 -3.57 10.13
C LEU A 174 7.94 -4.73 10.83
N LEU A 175 6.65 -4.88 10.63
CA LEU A 175 5.91 -6.06 11.05
C LEU A 175 5.92 -7.08 9.92
N GLN A 176 6.37 -8.29 10.21
CA GLN A 176 6.40 -9.43 9.30
C GLN A 176 5.44 -10.49 9.81
N PHE A 177 4.64 -11.06 8.92
CA PHE A 177 3.70 -12.13 9.21
C PHE A 177 4.03 -13.37 8.38
N ASP A 178 4.32 -14.48 9.05
CA ASP A 178 4.46 -15.82 8.47
C ASP A 178 3.13 -16.57 8.66
N ALA A 179 2.39 -16.74 7.57
CA ALA A 179 1.07 -17.36 7.62
C ALA A 179 1.14 -18.88 7.86
N LEU A 180 2.24 -19.56 7.52
CA LEU A 180 2.37 -20.99 7.76
C LEU A 180 2.67 -21.29 9.23
N ALA A 181 3.51 -20.47 9.85
CA ALA A 181 3.84 -20.60 11.27
C ALA A 181 2.88 -19.81 12.18
N MET A 182 1.96 -19.01 11.63
CA MET A 182 1.06 -18.08 12.35
C MET A 182 1.84 -17.19 13.32
N ARG A 183 2.95 -16.61 12.86
CA ARG A 183 3.85 -15.79 13.69
C ARG A 183 3.97 -14.39 13.15
N PHE A 184 3.89 -13.44 14.07
CA PHE A 184 4.31 -12.07 13.83
C PHE A 184 5.72 -11.86 14.38
N ARG A 185 6.54 -11.16 13.61
CA ARG A 185 7.87 -10.69 14.02
C ARG A 185 7.95 -9.21 13.77
N GLU A 186 8.48 -8.47 14.72
CA GLU A 186 8.74 -7.05 14.58
C GLU A 186 10.25 -6.81 14.52
N THR A 187 10.68 -5.99 13.54
CA THR A 187 12.06 -5.55 13.37
C THR A 187 12.10 -4.02 13.42
N ARG A 188 13.01 -3.45 14.19
CA ARG A 188 13.22 -2.00 14.20
C ARG A 188 13.91 -1.56 12.92
N LEU A 189 13.44 -0.44 12.37
CA LEU A 189 14.01 0.20 11.21
C LEU A 189 14.58 1.56 11.61
N ALA A 190 15.84 1.81 11.27
CA ALA A 190 16.47 3.13 11.42
C ALA A 190 16.46 3.90 10.10
N ALA A 191 16.44 5.21 10.17
CA ALA A 191 16.74 6.05 9.01
C ALA A 191 18.21 5.82 8.59
N ASP A 192 18.46 5.67 7.30
CA ASP A 192 19.80 5.57 6.76
C ASP A 192 20.36 7.01 6.54
N PRO A 193 21.45 7.39 7.23
CA PRO A 193 22.06 8.72 7.05
C PRO A 193 22.55 8.99 5.62
N GLN A 194 22.75 7.94 4.82
CA GLN A 194 23.19 8.04 3.43
C GLN A 194 22.04 7.87 2.43
N CYS A 195 20.79 7.76 2.90
CA CYS A 195 19.63 7.61 2.01
C CYS A 195 19.52 8.81 1.06
N PRO A 196 19.46 8.57 -0.28
CA PRO A 196 19.44 9.68 -1.25
C PRO A 196 18.10 10.43 -1.28
N VAL A 197 17.06 9.95 -0.56
CA VAL A 197 15.72 10.51 -0.65
C VAL A 197 15.26 11.17 0.65
N CYS A 198 15.59 10.64 1.79
CA CYS A 198 15.13 11.17 3.06
C CYS A 198 16.28 11.65 3.97
#